data_b20ea736f3f0937ee4c1b95cba95c08d
#
_entry.id   b20ea736f3f0937ee4c1b95cba95c08d
#
_cell.length_a   1.000
_cell.length_b   1.000
_cell.length_c   1.000
_cell.angle_alpha   90.00
_cell.angle_beta   90.00
_cell.angle_gamma   90.00
#
_symmetry.space_group_name_H-M   'P 1'
#
loop_
_entity.id
_entity.type
_entity.pdbx_description
1 polymer ?
#
loop_
_entity_poly.entity_id
_entity_poly.type
_entity_poly.pdbx_seq_one_letter_code
_entity_poly.pdbx_strand_id
1 'polypeptide(L)'
;MQIIFIAAKVAVSLIFLLYASWSDYKTREVSNSVWIFYAPIALILSIVEYLIFDFSKLPFFGLSVGFTFLIAFLLFYSGGFGGADSKAFMCIALALPFSTEMLFSPITPQGVSPLAQLLFPMVIFSNSVLIAAASAGYILFRNINQRIRKHKEFFEGSLKSESFGKKLVVLITGYRIPIQKLKEKWHIYPMEDIEQTENTKNKRKLVIVPKDEGRNEILDRLSKAIESKTINNYVWSTPGLPMLIFVTIGLIAALLFGDIVWMLISFFLG
;
A
#
# COMPACT_ATOMS: atom_id res chain seq x y z
N MET A 1 7.86 -30.52 -16.29
CA MET A 1 8.03 -30.64 -14.82
C MET A 1 8.36 -29.29 -14.18
N GLN A 2 9.27 -28.48 -14.73
CA GLN A 2 9.59 -27.15 -14.19
C GLN A 2 8.36 -26.23 -14.07
N ILE A 3 7.47 -26.23 -15.06
CA ILE A 3 6.19 -25.45 -15.03
C ILE A 3 5.35 -25.76 -13.78
N ILE A 4 5.38 -27.00 -13.29
CA ILE A 4 4.62 -27.39 -12.08
C ILE A 4 5.19 -26.68 -10.84
N PHE A 5 6.50 -26.54 -10.73
CA PHE A 5 7.13 -25.79 -9.64
C PHE A 5 6.79 -24.30 -9.71
N ILE A 6 6.83 -23.71 -10.91
CA ILE A 6 6.45 -22.30 -11.11
C ILE A 6 4.97 -22.11 -10.75
N ALA A 7 4.09 -23.01 -11.22
CA ALA A 7 2.66 -22.95 -10.90
C ALA A 7 2.41 -23.10 -9.38
N ALA A 8 3.12 -24.00 -8.72
CA ALA A 8 3.01 -24.20 -7.27
C ALA A 8 3.46 -22.92 -6.51
N LYS A 9 4.57 -22.30 -6.90
CA LYS A 9 5.05 -21.06 -6.29
C LYS A 9 4.06 -19.89 -6.47
N VAL A 10 3.49 -19.75 -7.67
CA VAL A 10 2.44 -18.75 -7.95
C VAL A 10 1.19 -19.02 -7.11
N ALA A 11 0.72 -20.28 -7.07
CA ALA A 11 -0.47 -20.64 -6.30
C ALA A 11 -0.27 -20.40 -4.80
N VAL A 12 0.86 -20.83 -4.25
CA VAL A 12 1.23 -20.58 -2.85
C VAL A 12 1.26 -19.06 -2.56
N SER A 13 1.91 -18.29 -3.42
CA SER A 13 1.98 -16.83 -3.27
C SER A 13 0.60 -16.19 -3.27
N LEU A 14 -0.28 -16.56 -4.21
CA LEU A 14 -1.64 -16.05 -4.27
C LEU A 14 -2.47 -16.44 -3.04
N ILE A 15 -2.38 -17.69 -2.57
CA ILE A 15 -3.13 -18.14 -1.39
C ILE A 15 -2.73 -17.32 -0.16
N PHE A 16 -1.44 -17.20 0.13
CA PHE A 16 -0.97 -16.46 1.30
C PHE A 16 -1.25 -14.96 1.20
N LEU A 17 -1.05 -14.35 0.03
CA LEU A 17 -1.32 -12.93 -0.17
C LEU A 17 -2.80 -12.58 -0.15
N LEU A 18 -3.68 -13.42 -0.73
CA LEU A 18 -5.13 -13.23 -0.65
C LEU A 18 -5.61 -13.31 0.80
N TYR A 19 -5.13 -14.30 1.57
CA TYR A 19 -5.45 -14.41 2.99
C TYR A 19 -4.92 -13.19 3.78
N ALA A 20 -3.66 -12.80 3.55
CA ALA A 20 -3.06 -11.65 4.22
C ALA A 20 -3.80 -10.34 3.87
N SER A 21 -4.18 -10.15 2.60
CA SER A 21 -4.97 -9.00 2.15
C SER A 21 -6.35 -8.96 2.79
N TRP A 22 -7.01 -10.12 2.91
CA TRP A 22 -8.30 -10.22 3.59
C TRP A 22 -8.19 -9.89 5.09
N SER A 23 -7.17 -10.42 5.76
CA SER A 23 -6.88 -10.12 7.17
C SER A 23 -6.59 -8.64 7.38
N ASP A 24 -5.69 -8.05 6.56
CA ASP A 24 -5.34 -6.64 6.59
C ASP A 24 -6.56 -5.74 6.35
N TYR A 25 -7.42 -6.10 5.39
CA TYR A 25 -8.66 -5.35 5.14
C TYR A 25 -9.62 -5.38 6.32
N LYS A 26 -9.76 -6.54 6.98
CA LYS A 26 -10.75 -6.76 8.03
C LYS A 26 -10.29 -6.26 9.40
N THR A 27 -9.05 -6.56 9.76
CA THR A 27 -8.51 -6.33 11.11
C THR A 27 -7.35 -5.35 11.16
N ARG A 28 -6.79 -4.97 10.01
CA ARG A 28 -5.55 -4.17 9.90
C ARG A 28 -4.34 -4.82 10.56
N GLU A 29 -4.43 -6.10 10.79
CA GLU A 29 -3.38 -6.91 11.38
C GLU A 29 -3.25 -8.23 10.61
N VAL A 30 -2.01 -8.67 10.40
CA VAL A 30 -1.70 -9.96 9.79
C VAL A 30 -0.82 -10.74 10.74
N SER A 31 -1.30 -11.92 11.14
CA SER A 31 -0.55 -12.79 12.04
C SER A 31 0.82 -13.15 11.48
N ASN A 32 1.84 -13.15 12.33
CA ASN A 32 3.19 -13.59 11.95
C ASN A 32 3.23 -15.04 11.45
N SER A 33 2.29 -15.88 11.85
CA SER A 33 2.18 -17.27 11.40
C SER A 33 2.07 -17.37 9.87
N VAL A 34 1.42 -16.40 9.21
CA VAL A 34 1.32 -16.36 7.74
C VAL A 34 2.71 -16.40 7.11
N TRP A 35 3.62 -15.58 7.60
CA TRP A 35 4.98 -15.45 7.08
C TRP A 35 5.87 -16.60 7.46
N ILE A 36 5.69 -17.16 8.68
CA ILE A 36 6.42 -18.33 9.19
C ILE A 36 6.14 -19.56 8.32
N PHE A 37 4.94 -19.71 7.77
CA PHE A 37 4.62 -20.80 6.86
C PHE A 37 4.96 -20.46 5.39
N TYR A 38 4.67 -19.23 4.94
CA TYR A 38 4.89 -18.86 3.56
C TYR A 38 6.38 -18.88 3.18
N ALA A 39 7.25 -18.26 3.98
CA ALA A 39 8.67 -18.13 3.65
C ALA A 39 9.41 -19.49 3.48
N PRO A 40 9.27 -20.48 4.39
CA PRO A 40 9.92 -21.78 4.19
C PRO A 40 9.37 -22.54 2.99
N ILE A 41 8.05 -22.53 2.75
CA ILE A 41 7.45 -23.20 1.59
C ILE A 41 7.99 -22.57 0.29
N ALA A 42 8.00 -21.25 0.20
CA ALA A 42 8.52 -20.51 -0.94
C ALA A 42 10.00 -20.82 -1.20
N LEU A 43 10.82 -20.81 -0.14
CA LEU A 43 12.25 -21.10 -0.21
C LEU A 43 12.53 -22.52 -0.68
N ILE A 44 11.86 -23.51 -0.09
CA ILE A 44 12.04 -24.92 -0.44
C ILE A 44 11.67 -25.15 -1.91
N LEU A 45 10.50 -24.65 -2.35
CA LEU A 45 10.06 -24.79 -3.74
C LEU A 45 11.06 -24.17 -4.72
N SER A 46 11.62 -23.00 -4.41
CA SER A 46 12.58 -22.32 -5.27
C SER A 46 13.94 -23.02 -5.29
N ILE A 47 14.46 -23.41 -4.13
CA ILE A 47 15.75 -24.14 -4.07
C ILE A 47 15.65 -25.47 -4.80
N VAL A 48 14.60 -26.25 -4.55
CA VAL A 48 14.40 -27.55 -5.20
C VAL A 48 14.28 -27.38 -6.72
N GLU A 49 13.53 -26.38 -7.19
CA GLU A 49 13.43 -26.09 -8.62
C GLU A 49 14.81 -25.80 -9.23
N TYR A 50 15.59 -24.89 -8.63
CA TYR A 50 16.88 -24.51 -9.21
C TYR A 50 17.92 -25.63 -9.13
N LEU A 51 17.92 -26.43 -8.07
CA LEU A 51 18.80 -27.58 -7.97
C LEU A 51 18.49 -28.65 -9.02
N ILE A 52 17.23 -28.83 -9.39
CA ILE A 52 16.84 -29.90 -10.34
C ILE A 52 16.92 -29.40 -11.79
N PHE A 53 16.53 -28.17 -12.09
CA PHE A 53 16.31 -27.72 -13.47
C PHE A 53 17.32 -26.67 -13.95
N ASP A 54 17.89 -25.85 -13.09
CA ASP A 54 18.80 -24.78 -13.52
C ASP A 54 19.67 -24.26 -12.35
N PHE A 55 20.68 -25.01 -12.02
CA PHE A 55 21.60 -24.66 -10.94
C PHE A 55 22.31 -23.31 -11.16
N SER A 56 22.47 -22.89 -12.43
CA SER A 56 23.10 -21.59 -12.76
C SER A 56 22.31 -20.38 -12.27
N LYS A 57 21.01 -20.53 -12.01
CA LYS A 57 20.15 -19.47 -11.46
C LYS A 57 20.32 -19.26 -9.94
N LEU A 58 20.96 -20.17 -9.24
CA LEU A 58 21.04 -20.08 -7.77
C LEU A 58 21.77 -18.82 -7.26
N PRO A 59 22.91 -18.36 -7.86
CA PRO A 59 23.51 -17.09 -7.48
C PRO A 59 22.61 -15.88 -7.75
N PHE A 60 21.89 -15.87 -8.88
CA PHE A 60 20.95 -14.80 -9.22
C PHE A 60 19.72 -14.81 -8.32
N PHE A 61 19.27 -15.99 -7.87
CA PHE A 61 18.25 -16.12 -6.83
C PHE A 61 18.71 -15.43 -5.55
N GLY A 62 19.91 -15.71 -5.07
CA GLY A 62 20.47 -15.05 -3.89
C GLY A 62 20.55 -13.54 -4.04
N LEU A 63 20.95 -13.07 -5.23
CA LEU A 63 21.02 -11.63 -5.53
C LEU A 63 19.62 -10.97 -5.54
N SER A 64 18.65 -11.57 -6.20
CA SER A 64 17.27 -11.07 -6.25
C SER A 64 16.64 -11.01 -4.85
N VAL A 65 16.79 -12.07 -4.07
CA VAL A 65 16.31 -12.14 -2.68
C VAL A 65 17.00 -11.10 -1.82
N GLY A 66 18.34 -11.04 -1.84
CA GLY A 66 19.13 -10.11 -1.04
C GLY A 66 18.77 -8.65 -1.34
N PHE A 67 18.68 -8.31 -2.63
CA PHE A 67 18.29 -6.96 -3.05
C PHE A 67 16.87 -6.60 -2.59
N THR A 68 15.91 -7.52 -2.78
CA THR A 68 14.52 -7.28 -2.36
C THR A 68 14.41 -7.15 -0.83
N PHE A 69 15.14 -7.97 -0.08
CA PHE A 69 15.19 -7.88 1.38
C PHE A 69 15.74 -6.54 1.83
N LEU A 70 16.82 -6.08 1.21
CA LEU A 70 17.40 -4.76 1.50
C LEU A 70 16.38 -3.64 1.27
N ILE A 71 15.71 -3.63 0.13
CA ILE A 71 14.68 -2.61 -0.18
C ILE A 71 13.50 -2.70 0.80
N ALA A 72 12.98 -3.90 1.07
CA ALA A 72 11.88 -4.10 2.01
C ALA A 72 12.24 -3.62 3.43
N PHE A 73 13.50 -3.86 3.85
CA PHE A 73 14.02 -3.42 5.12
C PHE A 73 14.16 -1.87 5.19
N LEU A 74 14.72 -1.27 4.15
CA LEU A 74 14.85 0.19 4.07
C LEU A 74 13.48 0.88 4.10
N LEU A 75 12.49 0.34 3.37
CA LEU A 75 11.13 0.87 3.37
C LEU A 75 10.44 0.70 4.73
N PHE A 76 10.71 -0.39 5.44
CA PHE A 76 10.21 -0.57 6.80
C PHE A 76 10.79 0.46 7.78
N TYR A 77 12.11 0.64 7.78
CA TYR A 77 12.76 1.59 8.68
C TYR A 77 12.48 3.06 8.35
N SER A 78 12.24 3.37 7.08
CA SER A 78 11.82 4.72 6.67
C SER A 78 10.35 5.02 7.00
N GLY A 79 9.58 4.03 7.49
CA GLY A 79 8.15 4.16 7.74
C GLY A 79 7.29 4.15 6.47
N GLY A 80 7.87 3.81 5.32
CA GLY A 80 7.13 3.68 4.06
C GLY A 80 6.28 2.41 3.98
N PHE A 81 6.70 1.35 4.68
CA PHE A 81 6.00 0.06 4.75
C PHE A 81 5.70 -0.34 6.18
N GLY A 82 4.54 -0.99 6.36
CA GLY A 82 4.26 -1.76 7.56
C GLY A 82 5.08 -3.05 7.63
N GLY A 83 5.20 -3.62 8.84
CA GLY A 83 5.95 -4.88 9.02
C GLY A 83 5.36 -6.06 8.22
N ALA A 84 4.05 -6.10 8.00
CA ALA A 84 3.38 -7.12 7.20
C ALA A 84 3.72 -6.95 5.70
N ASP A 85 3.73 -5.72 5.19
CA ASP A 85 4.05 -5.41 3.80
C ASP A 85 5.49 -5.81 3.45
N SER A 86 6.45 -5.46 4.33
CA SER A 86 7.85 -5.83 4.15
C SER A 86 8.05 -7.34 4.12
N LYS A 87 7.40 -8.08 5.03
CA LYS A 87 7.45 -9.56 5.05
C LYS A 87 6.82 -10.16 3.81
N ALA A 88 5.73 -9.59 3.30
CA ALA A 88 5.11 -10.04 2.05
C ALA A 88 6.08 -9.95 0.87
N PHE A 89 6.78 -8.81 0.71
CA PHE A 89 7.79 -8.66 -0.35
C PHE A 89 8.96 -9.61 -0.18
N MET A 90 9.43 -9.84 1.04
CA MET A 90 10.48 -10.81 1.30
C MET A 90 10.04 -12.23 0.90
N CYS A 91 8.81 -12.63 1.24
CA CYS A 91 8.26 -13.93 0.87
C CYS A 91 8.05 -14.07 -0.65
N ILE A 92 7.59 -13.00 -1.31
CA ILE A 92 7.47 -12.95 -2.77
C ILE A 92 8.84 -13.15 -3.43
N ALA A 93 9.90 -12.53 -2.92
CA ALA A 93 11.25 -12.71 -3.46
C ALA A 93 11.74 -14.13 -3.32
N LEU A 94 11.40 -14.83 -2.24
CA LEU A 94 11.70 -16.24 -2.05
C LEU A 94 10.94 -17.14 -3.03
N ALA A 95 9.67 -16.80 -3.35
CA ALA A 95 8.84 -17.62 -4.24
C ALA A 95 9.08 -17.30 -5.72
N LEU A 96 9.11 -16.02 -6.08
CA LEU A 96 9.06 -15.53 -7.44
C LEU A 96 10.18 -14.50 -7.70
N PRO A 97 11.45 -14.91 -7.63
CA PRO A 97 12.60 -14.03 -7.84
C PRO A 97 12.72 -13.55 -9.29
N PHE A 98 12.23 -14.35 -10.25
CA PHE A 98 12.31 -14.12 -11.69
C PHE A 98 10.93 -14.17 -12.33
N SER A 99 10.83 -13.61 -13.55
CA SER A 99 9.63 -13.66 -14.39
C SER A 99 9.11 -15.10 -14.56
N THR A 100 7.79 -15.20 -14.59
CA THR A 100 7.06 -16.47 -14.74
C THR A 100 6.55 -16.69 -16.18
N GLU A 101 7.25 -16.12 -17.16
CA GLU A 101 6.84 -16.18 -18.58
C GLU A 101 6.61 -17.60 -19.12
N MET A 102 7.30 -18.59 -18.56
CA MET A 102 7.06 -20.02 -18.90
C MET A 102 5.65 -20.49 -18.54
N LEU A 103 4.98 -19.85 -17.57
CA LEU A 103 3.63 -20.19 -17.14
C LEU A 103 2.60 -19.18 -17.66
N PHE A 104 2.93 -17.89 -17.57
CA PHE A 104 2.09 -16.78 -17.99
C PHE A 104 2.92 -15.85 -18.89
N SER A 105 2.66 -15.88 -20.18
CA SER A 105 3.17 -14.84 -21.09
C SER A 105 2.33 -13.58 -20.91
N PRO A 106 2.94 -12.41 -20.68
CA PRO A 106 2.19 -11.17 -20.60
C PRO A 106 1.32 -10.95 -21.82
N ILE A 107 0.10 -10.45 -21.61
CA ILE A 107 -0.87 -10.17 -22.70
C ILE A 107 -0.27 -9.17 -23.71
N THR A 108 0.60 -8.30 -23.24
CA THR A 108 1.31 -7.32 -24.06
C THR A 108 2.79 -7.70 -24.15
N PRO A 109 3.34 -7.88 -25.38
CA PRO A 109 4.76 -8.22 -25.54
C PRO A 109 5.72 -7.19 -24.89
N GLN A 110 5.30 -5.93 -24.83
CA GLN A 110 6.04 -4.85 -24.17
C GLN A 110 6.12 -4.99 -22.64
N GLY A 111 5.33 -5.87 -22.04
CA GLY A 111 5.32 -6.11 -20.58
C GLY A 111 6.56 -6.83 -20.05
N VAL A 112 7.43 -7.34 -20.92
CA VAL A 112 8.66 -8.02 -20.52
C VAL A 112 9.80 -7.00 -20.42
N SER A 113 10.08 -6.56 -19.18
CA SER A 113 11.21 -5.66 -18.93
C SER A 113 12.47 -6.45 -18.55
N PRO A 114 13.69 -5.89 -18.77
CA PRO A 114 14.92 -6.48 -18.24
C PRO A 114 14.88 -6.68 -16.73
N LEU A 115 14.19 -5.79 -16.02
CA LEU A 115 13.98 -5.88 -14.57
C LEU A 115 13.15 -7.11 -14.19
N ALA A 116 12.14 -7.48 -14.99
CA ALA A 116 11.29 -8.64 -14.75
C ALA A 116 12.10 -9.95 -14.78
N GLN A 117 13.12 -10.02 -15.61
CA GLN A 117 13.96 -11.21 -15.77
C GLN A 117 14.89 -11.46 -14.58
N LEU A 118 15.32 -10.40 -13.87
CA LEU A 118 16.30 -10.48 -12.79
C LEU A 118 15.72 -10.19 -11.41
N LEU A 119 14.71 -9.32 -11.34
CA LEU A 119 14.16 -8.77 -10.10
C LEU A 119 12.63 -8.67 -10.18
N PHE A 120 11.95 -9.78 -10.45
CA PHE A 120 10.49 -9.79 -10.58
C PHE A 120 9.73 -9.25 -9.36
N PRO A 121 10.19 -9.41 -8.10
CA PRO A 121 9.59 -8.74 -6.96
C PRO A 121 9.51 -7.21 -7.11
N MET A 122 10.48 -6.59 -7.79
CA MET A 122 10.46 -5.14 -8.02
C MET A 122 9.41 -4.73 -9.04
N VAL A 123 9.12 -5.58 -10.02
CA VAL A 123 7.99 -5.38 -10.95
C VAL A 123 6.66 -5.46 -10.19
N ILE A 124 6.51 -6.44 -9.30
CA ILE A 124 5.32 -6.54 -8.44
C ILE A 124 5.20 -5.29 -7.56
N PHE A 125 6.30 -4.83 -6.98
CA PHE A 125 6.35 -3.62 -6.18
C PHE A 125 5.93 -2.37 -6.97
N SER A 126 6.54 -2.13 -8.15
CA SER A 126 6.23 -0.97 -9.00
C SER A 126 4.77 -0.96 -9.44
N ASN A 127 4.23 -2.11 -9.86
CA ASN A 127 2.82 -2.26 -10.19
C ASN A 127 1.92 -1.97 -8.98
N SER A 128 2.29 -2.46 -7.79
CA SER A 128 1.54 -2.22 -6.54
C SER A 128 1.47 -0.74 -6.20
N VAL A 129 2.61 -0.04 -6.29
CA VAL A 129 2.70 1.40 -6.04
C VAL A 129 1.89 2.20 -7.07
N LEU A 130 1.96 1.82 -8.34
CA LEU A 130 1.18 2.46 -9.41
C LEU A 130 -0.32 2.33 -9.16
N ILE A 131 -0.79 1.14 -8.79
CA ILE A 131 -2.21 0.88 -8.49
C ILE A 131 -2.64 1.63 -7.22
N ALA A 132 -1.78 1.67 -6.19
CA ALA A 132 -2.03 2.47 -4.99
C ALA A 132 -2.13 3.97 -5.31
N ALA A 133 -1.23 4.49 -6.18
CA ALA A 133 -1.29 5.87 -6.65
C ALA A 133 -2.57 6.17 -7.44
N ALA A 134 -3.04 5.24 -8.27
CA ALA A 134 -4.31 5.36 -8.98
C ALA A 134 -5.50 5.44 -7.99
N SER A 135 -5.44 4.73 -6.86
CA SER A 135 -6.45 4.83 -5.81
C SER A 135 -6.50 6.22 -5.15
N ALA A 136 -5.34 6.88 -5.00
CA ALA A 136 -5.27 8.27 -4.52
C ALA A 136 -5.93 9.24 -5.51
N GLY A 137 -5.74 9.02 -6.81
CA GLY A 137 -6.45 9.75 -7.87
C GLY A 137 -7.97 9.60 -7.78
N TYR A 138 -8.46 8.39 -7.51
CA TYR A 138 -9.88 8.14 -7.27
C TYR A 138 -10.41 8.90 -6.04
N ILE A 139 -9.68 8.91 -4.93
CA ILE A 139 -10.07 9.66 -3.72
C ILE A 139 -10.17 11.17 -4.03
N LEU A 140 -9.20 11.72 -4.74
CA LEU A 140 -9.20 13.12 -5.18
C LEU A 140 -10.45 13.43 -6.04
N PHE A 141 -10.70 12.61 -7.06
CA PHE A 141 -11.87 12.76 -7.93
C PHE A 141 -13.19 12.70 -7.13
N ARG A 142 -13.31 11.76 -6.20
CA ARG A 142 -14.45 11.64 -5.29
C ARG A 142 -14.65 12.91 -4.44
N ASN A 143 -13.58 13.44 -3.87
CA ASN A 143 -13.63 14.64 -3.05
C ASN A 143 -14.04 15.87 -3.89
N ILE A 144 -13.52 16.02 -5.10
CA ILE A 144 -13.90 17.07 -6.05
C ILE A 144 -15.40 16.95 -6.40
N ASN A 145 -15.87 15.76 -6.75
CA ASN A 145 -17.27 15.54 -7.10
C ASN A 145 -18.22 15.84 -5.92
N GLN A 146 -17.83 15.45 -4.69
CA GLN A 146 -18.60 15.80 -3.49
C GLN A 146 -18.67 17.31 -3.26
N ARG A 147 -17.58 18.05 -3.53
CA ARG A 147 -17.59 19.52 -3.45
C ARG A 147 -18.57 20.14 -4.44
N ILE A 148 -18.50 19.71 -5.71
CA ILE A 148 -19.36 20.23 -6.77
C ILE A 148 -20.83 19.97 -6.43
N ARG A 149 -21.17 18.74 -6.01
CA ARG A 149 -22.56 18.36 -5.70
C ARG A 149 -23.14 19.05 -4.46
N LYS A 150 -22.31 19.30 -3.44
CA LYS A 150 -22.77 19.84 -2.15
C LYS A 150 -22.52 21.35 -2.00
N HIS A 151 -21.92 22.00 -2.97
CA HIS A 151 -21.54 23.43 -2.93
C HIS A 151 -20.79 23.83 -1.65
N LYS A 152 -20.03 22.92 -1.04
CA LYS A 152 -19.28 23.15 0.20
C LYS A 152 -17.80 23.31 -0.11
N GLU A 153 -17.15 24.21 0.61
CA GLU A 153 -15.69 24.37 0.52
C GLU A 153 -14.96 23.11 1.04
N PHE A 154 -13.79 22.81 0.46
CA PHE A 154 -12.96 21.71 0.94
C PHE A 154 -12.46 21.95 2.36
N PHE A 155 -12.01 23.16 2.63
CA PHE A 155 -11.43 23.56 3.90
C PHE A 155 -12.17 24.76 4.44
N GLU A 156 -12.65 24.67 5.68
CA GLU A 156 -13.45 25.69 6.36
C GLU A 156 -12.66 26.28 7.53
N GLY A 157 -12.95 27.53 7.88
CA GLY A 157 -12.34 28.20 9.04
C GLY A 157 -10.81 28.30 8.92
N SER A 158 -10.12 28.00 10.00
CA SER A 158 -8.64 28.07 10.07
C SER A 158 -7.91 27.11 9.15
N LEU A 159 -8.58 26.05 8.66
CA LEU A 159 -7.98 25.13 7.68
C LEU A 159 -7.70 25.80 6.32
N LYS A 160 -8.36 26.95 6.02
CA LYS A 160 -8.07 27.74 4.81
C LYS A 160 -6.65 28.30 4.79
N SER A 161 -6.08 28.59 5.95
CA SER A 161 -4.72 29.14 6.09
C SER A 161 -3.61 28.10 6.07
N GLU A 162 -3.94 26.80 6.07
CA GLU A 162 -2.96 25.74 6.00
C GLU A 162 -2.22 25.71 4.64
N SER A 163 -0.99 25.18 4.63
CA SER A 163 -0.17 25.15 3.43
C SER A 163 -0.82 24.33 2.30
N PHE A 164 -0.54 24.71 1.05
CA PHE A 164 -1.06 24.03 -0.13
C PHE A 164 -0.67 22.52 -0.14
N GLY A 165 0.57 22.19 0.22
CA GLY A 165 1.04 20.81 0.26
C GLY A 165 0.25 19.95 1.25
N LYS A 166 -0.03 20.45 2.47
CA LYS A 166 -0.86 19.74 3.43
C LYS A 166 -2.30 19.51 2.91
N LYS A 167 -2.88 20.53 2.30
CA LYS A 167 -4.22 20.43 1.71
C LYS A 167 -4.28 19.41 0.60
N LEU A 168 -3.26 19.38 -0.28
CA LEU A 168 -3.17 18.41 -1.36
C LEU A 168 -3.08 16.98 -0.82
N VAL A 169 -2.19 16.72 0.15
CA VAL A 169 -2.06 15.40 0.78
C VAL A 169 -3.39 14.96 1.37
N VAL A 170 -4.08 15.83 2.12
CA VAL A 170 -5.38 15.50 2.71
C VAL A 170 -6.43 15.21 1.64
N LEU A 171 -6.42 15.91 0.51
CA LEU A 171 -7.37 15.68 -0.59
C LEU A 171 -7.15 14.36 -1.33
N ILE A 172 -5.91 13.89 -1.44
CA ILE A 172 -5.57 12.66 -2.17
C ILE A 172 -5.57 11.41 -1.27
N THR A 173 -5.43 11.58 0.06
CA THR A 173 -5.35 10.44 0.99
C THR A 173 -6.53 10.35 1.96
N GLY A 174 -7.31 11.44 2.09
CA GLY A 174 -8.37 11.56 3.08
C GLY A 174 -9.75 11.83 2.51
N TYR A 175 -10.73 11.66 3.35
CA TYR A 175 -12.13 12.02 3.07
C TYR A 175 -12.81 12.48 4.37
N ARG A 176 -13.92 13.20 4.22
CA ARG A 176 -14.69 13.71 5.36
C ARG A 176 -15.66 12.65 5.89
N ILE A 177 -15.61 12.36 7.19
CA ILE A 177 -16.55 11.47 7.88
C ILE A 177 -17.07 12.10 9.17
N PRO A 178 -18.27 11.68 9.64
CA PRO A 178 -18.76 12.08 10.95
C PRO A 178 -17.85 11.56 12.06
N ILE A 179 -17.66 12.33 13.13
CA ILE A 179 -16.83 11.97 14.28
C ILE A 179 -17.22 10.63 14.91
N GLN A 180 -18.50 10.29 14.92
CA GLN A 180 -19.02 9.04 15.45
C GLN A 180 -18.42 7.83 14.69
N LYS A 181 -18.42 7.86 13.34
CA LYS A 181 -17.80 6.83 12.52
C LYS A 181 -16.30 6.74 12.73
N LEU A 182 -15.66 7.86 13.03
CA LEU A 182 -14.22 7.87 13.34
C LEU A 182 -13.94 7.22 14.70
N LYS A 183 -14.80 7.39 15.69
CA LYS A 183 -14.70 6.71 17.00
C LYS A 183 -14.90 5.20 16.89
N GLU A 184 -15.87 4.75 16.08
CA GLU A 184 -16.20 3.33 15.90
C GLU A 184 -15.10 2.55 15.16
N LYS A 185 -14.37 3.21 14.26
CA LYS A 185 -13.38 2.57 13.38
C LYS A 185 -11.96 2.92 13.80
N TRP A 186 -11.32 2.05 14.57
CA TRP A 186 -9.97 2.27 15.10
C TRP A 186 -8.88 2.49 14.02
N HIS A 187 -9.06 1.90 12.82
CA HIS A 187 -8.13 1.99 11.69
C HIS A 187 -8.28 3.26 10.84
N ILE A 188 -9.21 4.16 11.21
CA ILE A 188 -9.34 5.46 10.56
C ILE A 188 -8.69 6.51 11.47
N TYR A 189 -7.78 7.27 10.90
CA TYR A 189 -7.01 8.29 11.62
C TYR A 189 -7.50 9.68 11.28
N PRO A 190 -7.64 10.58 12.26
CA PRO A 190 -7.97 11.97 12.00
C PRO A 190 -6.80 12.66 11.29
N MET A 191 -7.10 13.42 10.24
CA MET A 191 -6.17 14.31 9.55
C MET A 191 -6.34 15.77 9.98
N GLU A 192 -7.06 15.99 11.06
CA GLU A 192 -7.28 17.29 11.69
C GLU A 192 -7.01 17.17 13.18
N ASP A 193 -6.54 18.26 13.76
CA ASP A 193 -6.37 18.41 15.20
C ASP A 193 -6.72 19.83 15.61
N ILE A 194 -6.95 20.04 16.91
CA ILE A 194 -7.21 21.35 17.51
C ILE A 194 -6.00 21.76 18.35
N GLU A 195 -5.39 22.87 17.96
CA GLU A 195 -4.33 23.49 18.72
C GLU A 195 -4.94 24.35 19.82
N GLN A 196 -4.69 23.96 21.07
CA GLN A 196 -5.05 24.75 22.23
C GLN A 196 -3.97 25.82 22.43
N THR A 197 -4.29 27.05 22.10
CA THR A 197 -3.40 28.20 22.39
C THR A 197 -4.03 28.98 23.55
N GLU A 198 -3.24 29.27 24.56
CA GLU A 198 -3.70 29.94 25.81
C GLU A 198 -4.41 31.27 25.61
N ASN A 199 -4.25 31.92 24.45
CA ASN A 199 -4.75 33.27 24.20
C ASN A 199 -5.66 33.46 22.99
N THR A 200 -6.05 32.40 22.23
CA THR A 200 -6.89 32.57 21.04
C THR A 200 -7.79 31.36 20.81
N LYS A 201 -8.96 31.59 20.15
CA LYS A 201 -9.92 30.57 19.74
C LYS A 201 -9.23 29.31 19.20
N ASN A 202 -9.63 28.14 19.68
CA ASN A 202 -9.21 26.82 19.22
C ASN A 202 -8.99 26.78 17.71
N LYS A 203 -7.73 26.68 17.27
CA LYS A 203 -7.37 26.71 15.85
C LYS A 203 -7.29 25.28 15.32
N ARG A 204 -8.09 24.96 14.30
CA ARG A 204 -7.95 23.69 13.57
C ARG A 204 -6.68 23.72 12.73
N LYS A 205 -5.93 22.61 12.73
CA LYS A 205 -4.76 22.38 11.88
C LYS A 205 -4.87 21.04 11.16
N LEU A 206 -4.22 20.91 9.99
CA LEU A 206 -4.11 19.63 9.29
C LEU A 206 -2.92 18.83 9.81
N VAL A 207 -3.16 17.54 10.04
CA VAL A 207 -2.15 16.54 10.44
C VAL A 207 -1.95 15.58 9.26
N ILE A 208 -0.72 15.53 8.72
CA ILE A 208 -0.41 14.71 7.53
C ILE A 208 -0.02 13.29 7.94
N VAL A 209 0.76 13.15 9.02
CA VAL A 209 1.21 11.86 9.54
C VAL A 209 0.42 11.58 10.82
N PRO A 210 -0.57 10.70 10.76
CA PRO A 210 -1.28 10.26 11.95
C PRO A 210 -0.31 9.55 12.88
N LYS A 211 -0.22 9.99 14.14
CA LYS A 211 0.52 9.28 15.18
C LYS A 211 -0.46 8.39 15.93
N ASP A 212 -0.16 7.10 16.03
CA ASP A 212 -1.02 6.15 16.75
C ASP A 212 -1.21 6.55 18.21
N GLU A 213 -0.14 7.01 18.85
CA GLU A 213 -0.11 7.42 20.26
C GLU A 213 -0.98 8.64 20.60
N GLY A 214 -1.32 9.46 19.60
CA GLY A 214 -2.14 10.66 19.81
C GLY A 214 -3.58 10.55 19.30
N ARG A 215 -3.99 9.40 18.72
CA ARG A 215 -5.31 9.28 18.08
C ARG A 215 -6.47 9.58 19.02
N ASN A 216 -6.48 8.95 20.18
CA ASN A 216 -7.59 9.09 21.16
C ASN A 216 -7.64 10.51 21.72
N GLU A 217 -6.51 11.12 21.99
CA GLU A 217 -6.42 12.51 22.45
C GLU A 217 -6.94 13.49 21.39
N ILE A 218 -6.59 13.27 20.12
CA ILE A 218 -7.11 14.07 19.00
C ILE A 218 -8.63 13.90 18.88
N LEU A 219 -9.14 12.66 19.01
CA LEU A 219 -10.58 12.39 18.99
C LEU A 219 -11.33 13.09 20.11
N ASP A 220 -10.77 13.14 21.31
CA ASP A 220 -11.38 13.83 22.45
C ASP A 220 -11.41 15.34 22.25
N ARG A 221 -10.32 15.94 21.74
CA ARG A 221 -10.29 17.38 21.40
C ARG A 221 -11.30 17.73 20.31
N LEU A 222 -11.37 16.93 19.23
CA LEU A 222 -12.34 17.12 18.15
C LEU A 222 -13.77 16.95 18.66
N SER A 223 -14.04 15.97 19.52
CA SER A 223 -15.37 15.73 20.08
C SER A 223 -15.85 16.91 20.92
N LYS A 224 -15.03 17.41 21.85
CA LYS A 224 -15.31 18.57 22.67
C LYS A 224 -15.61 19.82 21.82
N ALA A 225 -14.87 20.01 20.72
CA ALA A 225 -15.08 21.14 19.82
C ALA A 225 -16.38 21.01 18.98
N ILE A 226 -16.82 19.79 18.68
CA ILE A 226 -18.11 19.54 18.02
C ILE A 226 -19.26 19.78 19.02
N GLU A 227 -19.14 19.28 20.24
CA GLU A 227 -20.13 19.50 21.32
C GLU A 227 -20.32 20.98 21.63
N SER A 228 -19.24 21.75 21.64
CA SER A 228 -19.27 23.22 21.80
C SER A 228 -19.73 23.98 20.54
N LYS A 229 -20.11 23.26 19.45
CA LYS A 229 -20.52 23.81 18.15
C LYS A 229 -19.47 24.73 17.49
N THR A 230 -18.21 24.60 17.88
CA THR A 230 -17.10 25.38 17.31
C THR A 230 -16.71 24.86 15.93
N ILE A 231 -16.91 23.57 15.67
CA ILE A 231 -16.64 22.90 14.38
C ILE A 231 -17.81 22.02 13.95
N ASN A 232 -17.87 21.73 12.64
CA ASN A 232 -18.87 20.81 12.09
C ASN A 232 -18.57 19.36 12.49
N ASN A 233 -19.62 18.51 12.49
CA ASN A 233 -19.52 17.08 12.83
C ASN A 233 -18.68 16.27 11.82
N TYR A 234 -18.25 16.85 10.70
CA TYR A 234 -17.44 16.17 9.68
C TYR A 234 -15.98 16.60 9.79
N VAL A 235 -15.10 15.62 9.92
CA VAL A 235 -13.66 15.83 10.02
C VAL A 235 -12.93 15.10 8.90
N TRP A 236 -11.81 15.65 8.45
CA TRP A 236 -10.91 14.98 7.52
C TRP A 236 -10.23 13.82 8.21
N SER A 237 -10.26 12.66 7.57
CA SER A 237 -9.74 11.43 8.11
C SER A 237 -9.20 10.56 6.99
N THR A 238 -8.17 9.77 7.28
CA THR A 238 -7.60 8.82 6.33
C THR A 238 -7.82 7.39 6.83
N PRO A 239 -8.29 6.47 5.99
CA PRO A 239 -8.14 5.06 6.27
C PRO A 239 -6.68 4.72 6.02
N GLY A 240 -6.00 4.02 6.90
CA GLY A 240 -4.73 3.42 6.53
C GLY A 240 -4.93 2.65 5.20
N LEU A 241 -4.07 2.83 4.21
CA LEU A 241 -4.18 2.08 2.96
C LEU A 241 -3.84 0.61 3.23
N PRO A 242 -4.72 -0.35 2.88
CA PRO A 242 -4.41 -1.77 3.02
C PRO A 242 -3.41 -2.16 1.93
N MET A 243 -2.12 -1.94 2.20
CA MET A 243 -1.06 -2.06 1.19
C MET A 243 -0.98 -3.49 0.63
N LEU A 244 -1.27 -4.51 1.43
CA LEU A 244 -1.27 -5.91 0.99
C LEU A 244 -2.28 -6.20 -0.12
N ILE A 245 -3.40 -5.48 -0.18
CA ILE A 245 -4.34 -5.58 -1.31
C ILE A 245 -3.66 -5.12 -2.59
N PHE A 246 -2.95 -3.98 -2.54
CA PHE A 246 -2.23 -3.47 -3.70
C PHE A 246 -1.07 -4.39 -4.10
N VAL A 247 -0.39 -5.01 -3.14
CA VAL A 247 0.65 -6.03 -3.40
C VAL A 247 0.05 -7.24 -4.12
N THR A 248 -1.09 -7.73 -3.67
CA THR A 248 -1.78 -8.87 -4.29
C THR A 248 -2.25 -8.54 -5.71
N ILE A 249 -2.85 -7.36 -5.90
CA ILE A 249 -3.27 -6.90 -7.24
C ILE A 249 -2.04 -6.65 -8.12
N GLY A 250 -0.95 -6.11 -7.57
CA GLY A 250 0.33 -5.92 -8.25
C GLY A 250 0.94 -7.22 -8.73
N LEU A 251 0.89 -8.29 -7.92
CA LEU A 251 1.28 -9.64 -8.35
C LEU A 251 0.40 -10.14 -9.51
N ILE A 252 -0.91 -10.05 -9.38
CA ILE A 252 -1.83 -10.46 -10.45
C ILE A 252 -1.57 -9.66 -11.73
N ALA A 253 -1.37 -8.36 -11.61
CA ALA A 253 -1.06 -7.49 -12.73
C ALA A 253 0.31 -7.85 -13.37
N ALA A 254 1.31 -8.17 -12.56
CA ALA A 254 2.63 -8.60 -13.06
C ALA A 254 2.56 -9.94 -13.80
N LEU A 255 1.71 -10.87 -13.35
CA LEU A 255 1.47 -12.15 -14.02
C LEU A 255 0.74 -11.99 -15.36
N LEU A 256 -0.24 -11.08 -15.44
CA LEU A 256 -1.09 -10.91 -16.63
C LEU A 256 -0.50 -9.93 -17.64
N PHE A 257 0.03 -8.81 -17.18
CA PHE A 257 0.47 -7.69 -18.02
C PHE A 257 1.99 -7.51 -18.00
N GLY A 258 2.71 -8.14 -17.06
CA GLY A 258 4.11 -7.91 -16.84
C GLY A 258 4.38 -6.58 -16.11
N ASP A 259 5.41 -5.87 -16.54
CA ASP A 259 5.86 -4.59 -15.96
C ASP A 259 5.07 -3.42 -16.58
N ILE A 260 4.02 -2.97 -15.88
CA ILE A 260 3.15 -1.88 -16.35
C ILE A 260 3.93 -0.55 -16.43
N VAL A 261 4.87 -0.33 -15.50
CA VAL A 261 5.69 0.90 -15.51
C VAL A 261 6.57 0.92 -16.76
N TRP A 262 7.20 -0.21 -17.08
CA TRP A 262 7.98 -0.35 -18.31
C TRP A 262 7.14 -0.15 -19.57
N MET A 263 5.93 -0.69 -19.59
CA MET A 263 4.99 -0.48 -20.71
C MET A 263 4.65 1.01 -20.89
N LEU A 264 4.38 1.72 -19.80
CA LEU A 264 4.12 3.16 -19.85
C LEU A 264 5.35 3.92 -20.36
N ILE A 265 6.54 3.60 -19.85
CA ILE A 265 7.80 4.23 -20.28
C ILE A 265 8.01 3.97 -21.78
N SER A 266 7.86 2.73 -22.23
CA SER A 266 8.02 2.36 -23.64
C SER A 266 7.00 3.05 -24.55
N PHE A 267 5.78 3.28 -24.09
CA PHE A 267 4.75 3.98 -24.84
C PHE A 267 5.08 5.48 -25.03
N PHE A 268 5.68 6.12 -24.03
CA PHE A 268 6.01 7.56 -24.11
C PHE A 268 7.37 7.85 -24.75
N LEU A 269 8.29 6.89 -24.74
CA LEU A 269 9.67 7.07 -25.27
C LEU A 269 9.87 6.40 -26.64
N GLY A 270 9.00 5.46 -27.03
CA GLY A 270 9.08 4.73 -28.30
C GLY A 270 8.35 5.37 -29.39
#